data_e7f95639ed7f4f0baeec93c0555754ac
#
_entry.id   e7f95639ed7f4f0baeec93c0555754ac
#
_cell.length_a   1.000
_cell.length_b   1.000
_cell.length_c   1.000
_cell.angle_alpha   90.00
_cell.angle_beta   90.00
_cell.angle_gamma   90.00
#
_symmetry.space_group_name_H-M   'P 1'
#
loop_
_entity.id
_entity.type
_entity.pdbx_description
1 polymer ?
#
loop_
_entity_poly.entity_id
_entity_poly.type
_entity_poly.pdbx_seq_one_letter_code
_entity_poly.pdbx_strand_id
1 'polypeptide(L)'
;MIIKLKKGEVVFRNPELLAVDTKMVNLDRVLTNLFMQIYSVGAPVSLAVKTEHKIESLINYVKNLEDKGLVHGAKANQDAVEDWLRSNLLELVNRGNVVKEKVSSLKPMHLMSFRVQNRKYCRDYNTADQLYMMLKANPGVLGELKEYLRKGWDLSTNSMIGSEELDVDTTGILYLTKELKDKKGLNTDTKDAKPFLEKQTELFNDDIRRLLEYKDKLPRTVFIDYLKILCGFHLALYTMKLVYLLPKMVDAGSKDVVDDWSLVVDMTDNLDSKVAPYACQDAEHIANLYRSYVRSTFVINLCQNRLKASGANASVENALAYAKNELKKDDSYYEFALQAVRNGLEDDDARKEFDEILQYFDRNDYFDKYVHLLEKSNLGTTQYKYLGQFLDAVTMKNTTSMLFADSRSKRHPRRGAMGSKLLETLVQILLLQKDENGS
;
A
#
# COMPACT_ATOMS: atom_id res chain seq x y z
N MET A 1 21.75 11.28 -20.31
CA MET A 1 21.55 9.82 -20.23
C MET A 1 21.62 9.44 -18.77
N ILE A 2 20.76 8.59 -18.26
CA ILE A 2 20.72 8.30 -16.81
C ILE A 2 21.58 7.07 -16.54
N ILE A 3 22.57 7.20 -15.64
CA ILE A 3 23.50 6.12 -15.27
C ILE A 3 22.72 4.90 -14.80
N LYS A 4 22.94 3.75 -15.43
CA LYS A 4 22.35 2.47 -15.06
C LYS A 4 23.27 1.73 -14.10
N LEU A 5 22.92 1.72 -12.83
CA LEU A 5 23.59 0.90 -11.83
C LEU A 5 23.09 -0.55 -11.90
N LYS A 6 23.93 -1.50 -11.51
CA LYS A 6 23.56 -2.93 -11.49
C LYS A 6 22.41 -3.19 -10.52
N LYS A 7 21.49 -4.07 -10.91
CA LYS A 7 20.23 -4.35 -10.18
C LYS A 7 20.41 -4.86 -8.75
N GLY A 8 21.56 -5.15 -8.25
CA GLY A 8 21.82 -5.53 -6.86
C GLY A 8 22.43 -4.43 -6.01
N GLU A 9 22.93 -3.38 -6.64
CA GLU A 9 23.64 -2.28 -5.96
C GLU A 9 22.65 -1.20 -5.47
N VAL A 10 21.46 -1.15 -6.05
CA VAL A 10 20.49 -0.11 -5.76
C VAL A 10 19.17 -0.73 -5.31
N VAL A 11 19.03 -0.91 -4.02
CA VAL A 11 17.76 -1.33 -3.39
C VAL A 11 17.17 -0.12 -2.68
N PHE A 12 16.04 0.38 -3.17
CA PHE A 12 15.30 1.46 -2.52
C PHE A 12 14.37 0.94 -1.43
N ARG A 13 13.67 -0.19 -1.69
CA ARG A 13 12.70 -0.74 -0.75
C ARG A 13 13.36 -1.14 0.56
N ASN A 14 12.83 -0.61 1.65
CA ASN A 14 13.19 -1.00 3.01
C ASN A 14 11.93 -1.46 3.77
N PRO A 15 11.70 -2.79 3.90
CA PRO A 15 10.50 -3.32 4.54
C PRO A 15 10.38 -2.98 6.04
N GLU A 16 11.47 -2.63 6.72
CA GLU A 16 11.43 -2.21 8.12
C GLU A 16 10.89 -0.78 8.27
N LEU A 17 11.12 0.10 7.27
CA LEU A 17 10.58 1.45 7.23
C LEU A 17 9.17 1.47 6.65
N LEU A 18 9.04 0.93 5.44
CA LEU A 18 7.81 0.88 4.67
C LEU A 18 7.86 -0.36 3.76
N ALA A 19 6.95 -1.31 3.97
CA ALA A 19 6.92 -2.54 3.18
C ALA A 19 6.54 -2.29 1.71
N VAL A 20 5.89 -1.17 1.42
CA VAL A 20 5.34 -0.83 0.12
C VAL A 20 6.43 -0.55 -0.92
N ASP A 21 6.26 -1.11 -2.11
CA ASP A 21 6.87 -0.59 -3.34
C ASP A 21 6.04 0.62 -3.80
N THR A 22 6.51 1.83 -3.59
CA THR A 22 5.77 3.07 -3.86
C THR A 22 5.41 3.25 -5.34
N LYS A 23 4.37 2.54 -5.78
CA LYS A 23 3.80 2.60 -7.14
C LYS A 23 2.31 2.83 -7.05
N MET A 24 1.72 3.27 -8.15
CA MET A 24 0.27 3.43 -8.23
C MET A 24 -0.44 2.09 -7.98
N VAL A 25 -1.35 2.08 -7.02
CA VAL A 25 -2.15 0.91 -6.60
C VAL A 25 -3.64 1.17 -6.79
N ASN A 26 -4.42 0.10 -6.79
CA ASN A 26 -5.87 0.15 -6.67
C ASN A 26 -6.26 -0.45 -5.31
N LEU A 27 -7.03 0.27 -4.51
CA LEU A 27 -7.34 -0.14 -3.13
C LEU A 27 -8.21 -1.39 -3.05
N ASP A 28 -9.07 -1.67 -4.03
CA ASP A 28 -9.82 -2.93 -4.05
C ASP A 28 -8.89 -4.14 -4.22
N ARG A 29 -7.84 -4.00 -5.04
CA ARG A 29 -6.80 -5.04 -5.18
C ARG A 29 -5.93 -5.16 -3.94
N VAL A 30 -5.65 -4.03 -3.27
CA VAL A 30 -4.96 -4.02 -1.98
C VAL A 30 -5.76 -4.79 -0.94
N LEU A 31 -7.07 -4.51 -0.83
CA LEU A 31 -7.95 -5.24 0.12
C LEU A 31 -8.05 -6.73 -0.22
N THR A 32 -8.16 -7.09 -1.51
CA THR A 32 -8.16 -8.51 -1.91
C THR A 32 -6.90 -9.23 -1.44
N ASN A 33 -5.72 -8.61 -1.59
CA ASN A 33 -4.47 -9.16 -1.10
C ASN A 33 -4.37 -9.11 0.43
N LEU A 34 -4.90 -8.08 1.09
CA LEU A 34 -4.99 -8.01 2.54
C LEU A 34 -5.85 -9.15 3.11
N PHE A 35 -6.99 -9.45 2.49
CA PHE A 35 -7.83 -10.57 2.89
C PHE A 35 -7.11 -11.92 2.74
N MET A 36 -6.29 -12.08 1.70
CA MET A 36 -5.41 -13.23 1.55
C MET A 36 -4.41 -13.32 2.72
N GLN A 37 -3.79 -12.22 3.12
CA GLN A 37 -2.86 -12.17 4.25
C GLN A 37 -3.55 -12.49 5.58
N ILE A 38 -4.75 -11.94 5.82
CA ILE A 38 -5.56 -12.24 7.01
C ILE A 38 -5.95 -13.71 7.05
N TYR A 39 -6.35 -14.29 5.91
CA TYR A 39 -6.69 -15.72 5.80
C TYR A 39 -5.50 -16.62 6.12
N SER A 40 -4.35 -16.34 5.52
CA SER A 40 -3.16 -17.17 5.57
C SER A 40 -2.21 -16.85 6.72
N VAL A 41 -2.59 -15.93 7.60
CA VAL A 41 -1.75 -15.45 8.73
C VAL A 41 -0.38 -14.93 8.24
N GLY A 42 -0.41 -14.16 7.14
CA GLY A 42 0.79 -13.57 6.52
C GLY A 42 1.60 -14.51 5.64
N ALA A 43 1.24 -15.79 5.55
CA ALA A 43 1.92 -16.72 4.67
C ALA A 43 1.50 -16.53 3.21
N PRO A 44 2.40 -16.66 2.22
CA PRO A 44 2.00 -16.62 0.82
C PRO A 44 1.15 -17.84 0.47
N VAL A 45 -0.03 -17.58 -0.10
CA VAL A 45 -0.93 -18.63 -0.58
C VAL A 45 -0.67 -18.90 -2.06
N SER A 46 -0.46 -20.16 -2.41
CA SER A 46 -0.47 -20.59 -3.80
C SER A 46 -1.92 -20.78 -4.24
N LEU A 47 -2.42 -19.85 -5.06
CA LEU A 47 -3.78 -19.94 -5.59
C LEU A 47 -3.95 -21.18 -6.45
N ALA A 48 -5.01 -21.96 -6.17
CA ALA A 48 -5.30 -23.20 -6.87
C ALA A 48 -5.74 -22.97 -8.33
N VAL A 49 -6.16 -21.77 -8.66
CA VAL A 49 -6.81 -21.48 -9.94
C VAL A 49 -5.96 -20.50 -10.75
N LYS A 50 -5.25 -21.05 -11.72
CA LYS A 50 -4.91 -20.33 -12.94
C LYS A 50 -6.14 -20.34 -13.85
N THR A 51 -7.21 -19.71 -13.44
CA THR A 51 -8.31 -19.47 -14.39
C THR A 51 -7.76 -18.50 -15.44
N GLU A 52 -8.12 -18.70 -16.67
CA GLU A 52 -7.90 -17.71 -17.74
C GLU A 52 -8.75 -16.46 -17.51
N HIS A 53 -9.25 -16.25 -16.33
CA HIS A 53 -10.01 -15.12 -15.77
C HIS A 53 -10.77 -14.30 -16.84
N LYS A 54 -11.43 -15.00 -17.72
CA LYS A 54 -12.34 -14.45 -18.72
C LYS A 54 -13.73 -14.40 -18.11
N ILE A 55 -14.47 -13.35 -18.41
CA ILE A 55 -15.85 -13.20 -17.92
C ILE A 55 -16.71 -14.37 -18.37
N GLU A 56 -16.52 -14.83 -19.61
CA GLU A 56 -17.24 -16.00 -20.17
C GLU A 56 -17.05 -17.26 -19.31
N SER A 57 -15.87 -17.47 -18.76
CA SER A 57 -15.60 -18.61 -17.87
C SER A 57 -16.43 -18.52 -16.58
N LEU A 58 -16.61 -17.32 -16.03
CA LEU A 58 -17.40 -17.07 -14.84
C LEU A 58 -18.91 -17.17 -15.14
N ILE A 59 -19.37 -16.69 -16.29
CA ILE A 59 -20.75 -16.86 -16.76
C ILE A 59 -21.08 -18.36 -16.88
N ASN A 60 -20.21 -19.12 -17.53
CA ASN A 60 -20.37 -20.56 -17.66
C ASN A 60 -20.37 -21.27 -16.30
N TYR A 61 -19.58 -20.79 -15.35
CA TYR A 61 -19.61 -21.31 -13.99
C TYR A 61 -20.97 -21.05 -13.31
N VAL A 62 -21.53 -19.84 -13.43
CA VAL A 62 -22.87 -19.52 -12.89
C VAL A 62 -23.95 -20.39 -13.53
N LYS A 63 -23.86 -20.65 -14.86
CA LYS A 63 -24.77 -21.60 -15.55
C LYS A 63 -24.66 -23.02 -14.99
N ASN A 64 -23.44 -23.46 -14.65
CA ASN A 64 -23.22 -24.77 -14.02
C ASN A 64 -23.80 -24.83 -12.59
N LEU A 65 -23.86 -23.70 -11.88
CA LEU A 65 -24.55 -23.62 -10.58
C LEU A 65 -26.07 -23.81 -10.75
N GLU A 66 -26.64 -23.33 -11.86
CA GLU A 66 -28.06 -23.58 -12.19
C GLU A 66 -28.32 -25.07 -12.46
N ASP A 67 -27.42 -25.78 -13.14
CA ASP A 67 -27.51 -27.23 -13.33
C ASP A 67 -27.52 -28.01 -12.02
N LYS A 68 -26.89 -27.43 -10.99
CA LYS A 68 -26.87 -27.99 -9.63
C LYS A 68 -28.05 -27.51 -8.75
N GLY A 69 -28.98 -26.74 -9.30
CA GLY A 69 -30.13 -26.20 -8.58
C GLY A 69 -29.81 -25.13 -7.53
N LEU A 70 -28.63 -24.50 -7.61
CA LEU A 70 -28.15 -23.49 -6.64
C LEU A 70 -28.46 -22.05 -7.07
N VAL A 71 -28.78 -21.86 -8.36
CA VAL A 71 -29.18 -20.58 -8.96
C VAL A 71 -30.31 -20.87 -9.93
N HIS A 72 -31.20 -19.92 -10.17
CA HIS A 72 -32.31 -20.07 -11.12
C HIS A 72 -32.30 -18.94 -12.16
N GLY A 73 -32.58 -19.28 -13.42
CA GLY A 73 -32.76 -18.34 -14.51
C GLY A 73 -31.47 -17.76 -15.12
N ALA A 74 -30.30 -18.26 -14.73
CA ALA A 74 -29.01 -17.78 -15.24
C ALA A 74 -28.82 -18.10 -16.74
N LYS A 75 -29.29 -19.26 -17.19
CA LYS A 75 -29.20 -19.67 -18.61
C LYS A 75 -30.11 -18.86 -19.50
N ALA A 76 -31.29 -18.50 -18.98
CA ALA A 76 -32.29 -17.71 -19.72
C ALA A 76 -31.93 -16.22 -19.76
N ASN A 77 -31.15 -15.72 -18.79
CA ASN A 77 -30.85 -14.29 -18.63
C ASN A 77 -29.35 -14.04 -18.56
N GLN A 78 -28.62 -14.50 -19.58
CA GLN A 78 -27.14 -14.43 -19.60
C GLN A 78 -26.63 -12.99 -19.49
N ASP A 79 -27.26 -12.02 -20.16
CA ASP A 79 -26.85 -10.61 -20.14
C ASP A 79 -26.99 -10.02 -18.73
N ALA A 80 -28.07 -10.35 -18.01
CA ALA A 80 -28.24 -9.91 -16.63
C ALA A 80 -27.19 -10.53 -15.70
N VAL A 81 -26.80 -11.78 -15.91
CA VAL A 81 -25.70 -12.42 -15.16
C VAL A 81 -24.39 -11.74 -15.45
N GLU A 82 -24.11 -11.41 -16.71
CA GLU A 82 -22.88 -10.67 -17.07
C GLU A 82 -22.85 -9.29 -16.44
N ASP A 83 -23.93 -8.54 -16.52
CA ASP A 83 -24.04 -7.21 -15.94
C ASP A 83 -23.87 -7.22 -14.42
N TRP A 84 -24.48 -8.20 -13.74
CA TRP A 84 -24.31 -8.39 -12.30
C TRP A 84 -22.86 -8.73 -11.93
N LEU A 85 -22.24 -9.69 -12.62
CA LEU A 85 -20.83 -10.04 -12.42
C LEU A 85 -19.94 -8.82 -12.59
N ARG A 86 -20.09 -8.09 -13.70
CA ARG A 86 -19.29 -6.91 -14.04
C ARG A 86 -19.43 -5.76 -13.04
N SER A 87 -20.65 -5.52 -12.60
CA SER A 87 -20.97 -4.36 -11.77
C SER A 87 -20.71 -4.62 -10.29
N ASN A 88 -21.02 -5.82 -9.81
CA ASN A 88 -21.06 -6.11 -8.37
C ASN A 88 -19.94 -7.02 -7.90
N LEU A 89 -19.52 -8.02 -8.68
CA LEU A 89 -18.62 -9.05 -8.17
C LEU A 89 -17.19 -8.94 -8.67
N LEU A 90 -16.94 -8.33 -9.85
CA LEU A 90 -15.64 -8.37 -10.48
C LEU A 90 -14.89 -7.03 -10.40
N GLU A 91 -13.62 -7.14 -10.10
CA GLU A 91 -12.65 -6.07 -10.34
C GLU A 91 -12.01 -6.29 -11.70
N LEU A 92 -12.17 -5.31 -12.59
CA LEU A 92 -11.75 -5.39 -14.00
C LEU A 92 -10.60 -4.43 -14.28
N VAL A 93 -9.61 -4.88 -15.06
CA VAL A 93 -8.62 -4.00 -15.69
C VAL A 93 -9.03 -3.70 -17.13
N ASN A 94 -8.74 -2.47 -17.57
CA ASN A 94 -9.10 -1.95 -18.90
C ASN A 94 -10.60 -2.07 -19.21
N ARG A 95 -11.44 -1.79 -18.23
CA ARG A 95 -12.90 -1.88 -18.32
C ARG A 95 -13.42 -1.14 -19.56
N GLY A 96 -14.31 -1.79 -20.31
CA GLY A 96 -14.88 -1.26 -21.55
C GLY A 96 -14.02 -1.45 -22.81
N ASN A 97 -12.81 -2.00 -22.67
CA ASN A 97 -11.99 -2.37 -23.82
C ASN A 97 -12.09 -3.88 -24.08
N VAL A 98 -12.94 -4.29 -25.00
CA VAL A 98 -13.27 -5.69 -25.28
C VAL A 98 -12.03 -6.58 -25.48
N VAL A 99 -10.98 -6.07 -26.12
CA VAL A 99 -9.76 -6.85 -26.42
C VAL A 99 -8.82 -6.94 -25.20
N LYS A 100 -8.72 -5.87 -24.41
CA LYS A 100 -7.73 -5.73 -23.33
C LYS A 100 -8.32 -5.97 -21.95
N GLU A 101 -9.64 -6.00 -21.83
CA GLU A 101 -10.30 -6.21 -20.55
C GLU A 101 -9.95 -7.56 -19.95
N LYS A 102 -9.62 -7.59 -18.68
CA LYS A 102 -9.33 -8.82 -17.93
C LYS A 102 -9.91 -8.74 -16.53
N VAL A 103 -10.35 -9.86 -16.01
CA VAL A 103 -10.70 -10.00 -14.59
C VAL A 103 -9.40 -9.96 -13.78
N SER A 104 -9.31 -9.01 -12.88
CA SER A 104 -8.21 -8.88 -11.92
C SER A 104 -8.44 -9.79 -10.72
N SER A 105 -9.62 -9.67 -10.12
CA SER A 105 -10.05 -10.44 -8.94
C SER A 105 -11.56 -10.35 -8.78
N LEU A 106 -12.10 -11.03 -7.77
CA LEU A 106 -13.38 -10.62 -7.19
C LEU A 106 -13.20 -9.31 -6.42
N LYS A 107 -14.29 -8.56 -6.25
CA LYS A 107 -14.32 -7.43 -5.33
C LYS A 107 -14.09 -7.91 -3.90
N PRO A 108 -13.41 -7.14 -3.05
CA PRO A 108 -13.05 -7.54 -1.68
C PRO A 108 -14.24 -7.45 -0.71
N MET A 109 -15.31 -8.20 -0.97
CA MET A 109 -16.51 -8.20 -0.14
C MET A 109 -16.48 -9.27 0.96
N HIS A 110 -15.64 -10.30 0.80
CA HIS A 110 -15.55 -11.43 1.71
C HIS A 110 -14.11 -11.94 1.81
N LEU A 111 -13.75 -12.55 2.94
CA LEU A 111 -12.40 -13.09 3.16
C LEU A 111 -11.97 -14.02 2.02
N MET A 112 -12.90 -14.79 1.41
CA MET A 112 -12.61 -15.72 0.32
C MET A 112 -12.48 -15.05 -1.07
N SER A 113 -12.71 -13.75 -1.21
CA SER A 113 -12.62 -13.04 -2.51
C SER A 113 -11.29 -13.25 -3.21
N PHE A 114 -10.18 -13.42 -2.48
CA PHE A 114 -8.84 -13.62 -3.04
C PHE A 114 -8.70 -14.91 -3.87
N ARG A 115 -9.60 -15.88 -3.71
CA ARG A 115 -9.52 -17.18 -4.41
C ARG A 115 -9.65 -17.05 -5.92
N VAL A 116 -10.41 -16.06 -6.40
CA VAL A 116 -10.46 -15.72 -7.83
C VAL A 116 -9.62 -14.47 -8.05
N GLN A 117 -8.36 -14.67 -8.41
CA GLN A 117 -7.40 -13.59 -8.55
C GLN A 117 -6.39 -13.88 -9.66
N ASN A 118 -6.12 -12.88 -10.50
CA ASN A 118 -5.04 -12.93 -11.47
C ASN A 118 -3.84 -12.11 -10.96
N ARG A 119 -2.81 -12.77 -10.46
CA ARG A 119 -1.62 -12.11 -9.89
C ARG A 119 -0.95 -11.09 -10.82
N LYS A 120 -1.06 -11.27 -12.13
CA LYS A 120 -0.51 -10.31 -13.10
C LYS A 120 -1.25 -8.96 -13.04
N TYR A 121 -2.55 -8.99 -12.81
CA TYR A 121 -3.42 -7.82 -12.84
C TYR A 121 -3.87 -7.35 -11.45
N CYS A 122 -3.80 -8.21 -10.44
CA CYS A 122 -4.14 -7.89 -9.05
C CYS A 122 -2.88 -7.54 -8.22
N ARG A 123 -2.00 -6.71 -8.77
CA ARG A 123 -0.77 -6.27 -8.08
C ARG A 123 -1.09 -5.14 -7.12
N ASP A 124 -0.58 -5.26 -5.91
CA ASP A 124 -0.69 -4.27 -4.83
C ASP A 124 0.68 -3.72 -4.38
N TYR A 125 1.77 -4.20 -4.98
CA TYR A 125 3.13 -3.74 -4.71
C TYR A 125 3.49 -3.77 -3.22
N ASN A 126 3.12 -4.87 -2.52
CA ASN A 126 3.32 -5.12 -1.09
C ASN A 126 2.57 -4.12 -0.18
N THR A 127 1.56 -3.45 -0.68
CA THR A 127 0.75 -2.51 0.10
C THR A 127 -0.10 -3.26 1.13
N ALA A 128 -0.59 -4.45 0.78
CA ALA A 128 -1.28 -5.32 1.72
C ALA A 128 -0.36 -5.83 2.83
N ASP A 129 0.93 -6.05 2.55
CA ASP A 129 1.91 -6.45 3.57
C ASP A 129 2.05 -5.37 4.65
N GLN A 130 2.08 -4.09 4.25
CA GLN A 130 2.14 -2.95 5.19
C GLN A 130 0.88 -2.90 6.06
N LEU A 131 -0.31 -3.00 5.46
CA LEU A 131 -1.58 -2.99 6.21
C LEU A 131 -1.69 -4.19 7.15
N TYR A 132 -1.32 -5.38 6.69
CA TYR A 132 -1.33 -6.59 7.51
C TYR A 132 -0.38 -6.48 8.70
N MET A 133 0.83 -5.96 8.49
CA MET A 133 1.80 -5.70 9.55
C MET A 133 1.23 -4.73 10.59
N MET A 134 0.57 -3.65 10.16
CA MET A 134 -0.09 -2.70 11.06
C MET A 134 -1.25 -3.36 11.85
N LEU A 135 -2.11 -4.15 11.18
CA LEU A 135 -3.20 -4.89 11.86
C LEU A 135 -2.68 -5.94 12.84
N LYS A 136 -1.60 -6.65 12.48
CA LYS A 136 -0.99 -7.69 13.32
C LYS A 136 -0.47 -7.12 14.66
N ALA A 137 -0.18 -5.83 14.73
CA ALA A 137 0.23 -5.16 15.96
C ALA A 137 -0.89 -5.17 17.04
N ASN A 138 -2.17 -5.33 16.63
CA ASN A 138 -3.30 -5.54 17.54
C ASN A 138 -4.06 -6.83 17.19
N PRO A 139 -3.67 -7.98 17.78
CA PRO A 139 -4.29 -9.27 17.48
C PRO A 139 -5.80 -9.33 17.75
N GLY A 140 -6.32 -8.54 18.69
CA GLY A 140 -7.75 -8.46 18.99
C GLY A 140 -8.53 -7.87 17.81
N VAL A 141 -8.10 -6.72 17.32
CA VAL A 141 -8.71 -6.05 16.15
C VAL A 141 -8.60 -6.93 14.90
N LEU A 142 -7.43 -7.52 14.65
CA LEU A 142 -7.22 -8.44 13.52
C LEU A 142 -8.14 -9.66 13.61
N GLY A 143 -8.29 -10.25 14.80
CA GLY A 143 -9.16 -11.41 15.03
C GLY A 143 -10.62 -11.08 14.77
N GLU A 144 -11.12 -9.97 15.32
CA GLU A 144 -12.51 -9.54 15.14
C GLU A 144 -12.80 -9.19 13.66
N LEU A 145 -11.89 -8.49 12.97
CA LEU A 145 -12.01 -8.20 11.56
C LEU A 145 -12.04 -9.49 10.72
N LYS A 146 -11.20 -10.47 11.04
CA LYS A 146 -11.19 -11.78 10.38
C LYS A 146 -12.52 -12.50 10.55
N GLU A 147 -13.08 -12.52 11.76
CA GLU A 147 -14.37 -13.15 12.04
C GLU A 147 -15.51 -12.48 11.24
N TYR A 148 -15.56 -11.16 11.20
CA TYR A 148 -16.53 -10.45 10.38
C TYR A 148 -16.39 -10.74 8.89
N LEU A 149 -15.15 -10.68 8.36
CA LEU A 149 -14.90 -10.90 6.94
C LEU A 149 -15.19 -12.32 6.48
N ARG A 150 -15.09 -13.33 7.37
CA ARG A 150 -15.37 -14.74 7.05
C ARG A 150 -16.80 -15.18 7.30
N LYS A 151 -17.69 -14.31 7.78
CA LYS A 151 -19.10 -14.67 8.08
C LYS A 151 -19.71 -15.43 6.90
N GLY A 152 -20.31 -16.60 7.15
CA GLY A 152 -20.83 -17.50 6.14
C GLY A 152 -19.82 -18.54 5.60
N TRP A 153 -18.61 -18.58 6.14
CA TRP A 153 -17.57 -19.55 5.78
C TRP A 153 -16.90 -20.18 6.99
N ASP A 154 -16.88 -21.51 7.04
CA ASP A 154 -16.12 -22.23 8.06
C ASP A 154 -14.71 -22.53 7.54
N LEU A 155 -13.71 -21.98 8.23
CA LEU A 155 -12.30 -22.18 7.89
C LEU A 155 -11.80 -23.60 8.21
N SER A 156 -12.43 -24.29 9.16
CA SER A 156 -12.00 -25.63 9.59
C SER A 156 -12.41 -26.70 8.57
N THR A 157 -13.62 -26.62 8.08
CA THR A 157 -14.15 -27.51 7.04
C THR A 157 -13.92 -26.99 5.63
N ASN A 158 -13.48 -25.73 5.52
CA ASN A 158 -13.30 -25.02 4.25
C ASN A 158 -14.57 -25.06 3.39
N SER A 159 -15.72 -24.77 4.00
CA SER A 159 -17.05 -24.85 3.38
C SER A 159 -17.95 -23.69 3.76
N MET A 160 -18.97 -23.46 2.93
CA MET A 160 -20.04 -22.50 3.17
C MET A 160 -20.93 -22.94 4.33
N ILE A 161 -21.25 -22.02 5.25
CA ILE A 161 -22.20 -22.20 6.34
C ILE A 161 -23.06 -20.93 6.50
N GLY A 162 -24.34 -21.08 6.84
CA GLY A 162 -25.18 -19.96 7.28
C GLY A 162 -25.19 -18.75 6.33
N SER A 163 -25.35 -18.99 5.03
CA SER A 163 -25.34 -17.92 4.01
C SER A 163 -26.62 -17.06 4.00
N GLU A 164 -27.65 -17.46 4.70
CA GLU A 164 -28.96 -16.79 4.72
C GLU A 164 -28.92 -15.39 5.34
N GLU A 165 -27.89 -15.10 6.13
CA GLU A 165 -27.66 -13.78 6.74
C GLU A 165 -26.78 -12.85 5.87
N LEU A 166 -26.35 -13.29 4.70
CA LEU A 166 -25.48 -12.53 3.82
C LEU A 166 -26.27 -11.87 2.70
N ASP A 167 -25.75 -10.73 2.23
CA ASP A 167 -26.27 -10.09 1.02
C ASP A 167 -26.01 -10.93 -0.23
N VAL A 168 -26.75 -10.62 -1.31
CA VAL A 168 -26.72 -11.39 -2.56
C VAL A 168 -25.32 -11.39 -3.18
N ASP A 169 -24.61 -10.27 -3.15
CA ASP A 169 -23.28 -10.14 -3.77
C ASP A 169 -22.24 -10.96 -2.99
N THR A 170 -22.24 -10.87 -1.68
CA THR A 170 -21.38 -11.70 -0.81
C THR A 170 -21.67 -13.19 -0.97
N THR A 171 -22.95 -13.57 -1.03
CA THR A 171 -23.36 -14.95 -1.29
C THR A 171 -22.87 -15.41 -2.68
N GLY A 172 -22.98 -14.57 -3.71
CA GLY A 172 -22.45 -14.83 -5.02
C GLY A 172 -20.94 -15.10 -5.03
N ILE A 173 -20.17 -14.31 -4.28
CA ILE A 173 -18.72 -14.54 -4.10
C ILE A 173 -18.44 -15.91 -3.47
N LEU A 174 -19.19 -16.28 -2.44
CA LEU A 174 -19.04 -17.59 -1.80
C LEU A 174 -19.34 -18.74 -2.77
N TYR A 175 -20.41 -18.63 -3.54
CA TYR A 175 -20.72 -19.64 -4.59
C TYR A 175 -19.61 -19.73 -5.63
N LEU A 176 -19.04 -18.63 -6.10
CA LEU A 176 -17.93 -18.61 -7.04
C LEU A 176 -16.63 -19.22 -6.47
N THR A 177 -16.47 -19.25 -5.18
CA THR A 177 -15.23 -19.68 -4.51
C THR A 177 -15.29 -21.02 -3.81
N LYS A 178 -16.51 -21.58 -3.56
CA LYS A 178 -16.72 -22.77 -2.72
C LYS A 178 -16.03 -24.04 -3.24
N GLU A 179 -15.93 -24.23 -4.53
CA GLU A 179 -15.30 -25.41 -5.14
C GLU A 179 -13.78 -25.23 -5.33
N LEU A 180 -13.28 -24.03 -5.10
CA LEU A 180 -11.87 -23.71 -5.27
C LEU A 180 -11.09 -24.15 -4.03
N LYS A 181 -10.11 -25.03 -4.22
CA LYS A 181 -9.23 -25.49 -3.13
C LYS A 181 -7.92 -24.72 -3.18
N ASP A 182 -7.50 -24.24 -2.02
CA ASP A 182 -6.18 -23.63 -1.88
C ASP A 182 -5.11 -24.71 -1.99
N LYS A 183 -4.06 -24.44 -2.76
CA LYS A 183 -2.84 -25.23 -2.61
C LYS A 183 -2.23 -24.88 -1.26
N LYS A 184 -1.76 -25.88 -0.52
CA LYS A 184 -1.09 -25.67 0.78
C LYS A 184 -0.11 -24.51 0.67
N GLY A 185 -0.22 -23.56 1.58
CA GLY A 185 0.70 -22.43 1.68
C GLY A 185 2.13 -22.96 1.84
N LEU A 186 3.07 -22.30 1.22
CA LEU A 186 4.47 -22.50 1.52
C LEU A 186 4.67 -22.05 2.97
N ASN A 187 5.25 -22.93 3.81
CA ASN A 187 5.74 -22.54 5.13
C ASN A 187 6.80 -21.45 4.89
N THR A 188 6.45 -20.22 5.08
CA THR A 188 7.40 -19.14 5.15
C THR A 188 7.38 -18.63 6.57
N ASP A 189 8.56 -18.56 7.18
CA ASP A 189 8.76 -17.79 8.39
C ASP A 189 8.23 -16.39 8.14
N THR A 190 7.05 -16.10 8.66
CA THR A 190 6.54 -14.74 8.74
C THR A 190 7.48 -14.02 9.69
N LYS A 191 8.42 -13.25 9.16
CA LYS A 191 9.27 -12.41 10.00
C LYS A 191 8.36 -11.57 10.87
N ASP A 192 8.63 -11.58 12.18
CA ASP A 192 7.93 -10.72 13.16
C ASP A 192 8.38 -9.25 12.99
N ALA A 193 8.17 -8.72 11.78
CA ALA A 193 8.42 -7.32 11.50
C ALA A 193 7.36 -6.48 12.20
N LYS A 194 7.81 -5.56 13.06
CA LYS A 194 6.94 -4.56 13.67
C LYS A 194 6.89 -3.32 12.79
N PRO A 195 5.74 -2.62 12.74
CA PRO A 195 5.65 -1.34 12.05
C PRO A 195 6.63 -0.33 12.65
N PHE A 196 7.31 0.42 11.79
CA PHE A 196 8.32 1.40 12.24
C PHE A 196 7.70 2.59 12.98
N LEU A 197 6.54 3.07 12.52
CA LEU A 197 5.78 4.16 13.15
C LEU A 197 4.66 3.58 14.03
N GLU A 198 4.95 3.35 15.31
CA GLU A 198 4.03 2.73 16.26
C GLU A 198 2.76 3.55 16.45
N LYS A 199 2.89 4.87 16.69
CA LYS A 199 1.74 5.77 16.90
C LYS A 199 0.73 5.77 15.73
N GLN A 200 1.21 5.79 14.47
CA GLN A 200 0.33 5.69 13.31
C GLN A 200 -0.34 4.33 13.20
N THR A 201 0.34 3.30 13.66
CA THR A 201 -0.20 1.94 13.72
C THR A 201 -1.30 1.81 14.77
N GLU A 202 -1.12 2.40 15.94
CA GLU A 202 -2.14 2.44 17.00
C GLU A 202 -3.39 3.17 16.51
N LEU A 203 -3.24 4.37 15.94
CA LEU A 203 -4.35 5.13 15.36
C LEU A 203 -5.14 4.34 14.30
N PHE A 204 -4.43 3.62 13.44
CA PHE A 204 -5.07 2.76 12.45
C PHE A 204 -5.91 1.65 13.11
N ASN A 205 -5.34 0.95 14.07
CA ASN A 205 -6.05 -0.11 14.78
C ASN A 205 -7.25 0.43 15.59
N ASP A 206 -7.12 1.61 16.18
CA ASP A 206 -8.22 2.26 16.88
C ASP A 206 -9.38 2.58 15.95
N ASP A 207 -9.11 3.12 14.77
CA ASP A 207 -10.16 3.44 13.80
C ASP A 207 -10.81 2.17 13.22
N ILE A 208 -10.03 1.10 12.98
CA ILE A 208 -10.62 -0.19 12.58
C ILE A 208 -11.48 -0.78 13.71
N ARG A 209 -11.05 -0.68 14.98
CA ARG A 209 -11.85 -1.12 16.12
C ARG A 209 -13.17 -0.36 16.20
N ARG A 210 -13.14 0.97 16.03
CA ARG A 210 -14.35 1.81 15.99
C ARG A 210 -15.28 1.42 14.85
N LEU A 211 -14.74 1.15 13.66
CA LEU A 211 -15.54 0.66 12.54
C LEU A 211 -16.20 -0.69 12.86
N LEU A 212 -15.50 -1.59 13.54
CA LEU A 212 -16.03 -2.90 13.93
C LEU A 212 -17.22 -2.82 14.91
N GLU A 213 -17.37 -1.75 15.67
CA GLU A 213 -18.55 -1.50 16.52
C GLU A 213 -19.86 -1.35 15.71
N TYR A 214 -19.72 -1.04 14.42
CA TYR A 214 -20.86 -0.90 13.49
C TYR A 214 -21.06 -2.08 12.55
N LYS A 215 -20.31 -3.17 12.71
CA LYS A 215 -20.31 -4.33 11.81
C LYS A 215 -21.70 -4.98 11.59
N ASP A 216 -22.58 -4.92 12.62
CA ASP A 216 -23.93 -5.48 12.56
C ASP A 216 -25.00 -4.41 12.26
N LYS A 217 -24.60 -3.13 12.13
CA LYS A 217 -25.51 -1.99 11.87
C LYS A 217 -25.39 -1.46 10.45
N LEU A 218 -24.23 -1.65 9.82
CA LEU A 218 -23.96 -1.21 8.46
C LEU A 218 -24.18 -2.34 7.45
N PRO A 219 -24.75 -2.05 6.27
CA PRO A 219 -24.67 -2.96 5.14
C PRO A 219 -23.21 -3.33 4.87
N ARG A 220 -22.95 -4.58 4.50
CA ARG A 220 -21.59 -5.07 4.29
C ARG A 220 -20.82 -4.27 3.24
N THR A 221 -21.49 -3.87 2.17
CA THR A 221 -20.90 -3.02 1.12
C THR A 221 -20.38 -1.69 1.68
N VAL A 222 -21.16 -1.05 2.56
CA VAL A 222 -20.77 0.21 3.22
C VAL A 222 -19.62 -0.01 4.19
N PHE A 223 -19.66 -1.08 4.98
CA PHE A 223 -18.56 -1.43 5.88
C PHE A 223 -17.25 -1.64 5.12
N ILE A 224 -17.27 -2.36 4.01
CA ILE A 224 -16.09 -2.61 3.18
C ILE A 224 -15.59 -1.32 2.51
N ASP A 225 -16.49 -0.43 2.08
CA ASP A 225 -16.10 0.88 1.56
C ASP A 225 -15.42 1.73 2.63
N TYR A 226 -15.94 1.76 3.88
CA TYR A 226 -15.30 2.47 4.99
C TYR A 226 -13.96 1.84 5.34
N LEU A 227 -13.87 0.51 5.40
CA LEU A 227 -12.60 -0.19 5.60
C LEU A 227 -11.57 0.20 4.53
N LYS A 228 -11.97 0.26 3.26
CA LYS A 228 -11.12 0.68 2.14
C LYS A 228 -10.63 2.12 2.31
N ILE A 229 -11.52 3.02 2.69
CA ILE A 229 -11.22 4.43 2.94
C ILE A 229 -10.21 4.57 4.08
N LEU A 230 -10.44 3.89 5.20
CA LEU A 230 -9.52 3.92 6.35
C LEU A 230 -8.15 3.32 5.99
N CYS A 231 -8.11 2.20 5.28
CA CYS A 231 -6.84 1.64 4.80
C CYS A 231 -6.05 2.62 3.93
N GLY A 232 -6.70 3.29 2.98
CA GLY A 232 -6.05 4.29 2.14
C GLY A 232 -5.60 5.52 2.92
N PHE A 233 -6.44 6.02 3.81
CA PHE A 233 -6.17 7.18 4.66
C PHE A 233 -4.94 6.94 5.56
N HIS A 234 -4.93 5.82 6.30
CA HIS A 234 -3.82 5.51 7.19
C HIS A 234 -2.51 5.16 6.46
N LEU A 235 -2.58 4.54 5.27
CA LEU A 235 -1.40 4.38 4.41
C LEU A 235 -0.82 5.73 3.99
N ALA A 236 -1.67 6.69 3.63
CA ALA A 236 -1.23 8.03 3.28
C ALA A 236 -0.59 8.73 4.48
N LEU A 237 -1.25 8.70 5.65
CA LEU A 237 -0.72 9.30 6.88
C LEU A 237 0.60 8.67 7.29
N TYR A 238 0.70 7.35 7.31
CA TYR A 238 1.93 6.62 7.65
C TYR A 238 3.07 7.04 6.71
N THR A 239 2.80 7.05 5.40
CA THR A 239 3.81 7.41 4.39
C THR A 239 4.23 8.87 4.54
N MET A 240 3.30 9.81 4.71
CA MET A 240 3.62 11.23 4.87
C MET A 240 4.38 11.50 6.17
N LYS A 241 4.02 10.84 7.27
CA LYS A 241 4.78 10.91 8.53
C LYS A 241 6.20 10.39 8.36
N LEU A 242 6.37 9.27 7.66
CA LEU A 242 7.70 8.74 7.37
C LEU A 242 8.52 9.68 6.49
N VAL A 243 7.91 10.29 5.47
CA VAL A 243 8.54 11.32 4.63
C VAL A 243 9.03 12.50 5.46
N TYR A 244 8.25 12.91 6.46
CA TYR A 244 8.59 14.02 7.34
C TYR A 244 9.66 13.66 8.37
N LEU A 245 9.55 12.49 9.00
CA LEU A 245 10.39 12.13 10.15
C LEU A 245 11.73 11.50 9.74
N LEU A 246 11.78 10.69 8.69
CA LEU A 246 12.99 9.93 8.35
C LEU A 246 14.22 10.80 8.08
N PRO A 247 14.14 11.92 7.34
CA PRO A 247 15.27 12.83 7.21
C PRO A 247 15.78 13.37 8.55
N LYS A 248 14.86 13.77 9.45
CA LYS A 248 15.21 14.25 10.80
C LYS A 248 15.89 13.15 11.63
N MET A 249 15.41 11.90 11.52
CA MET A 249 15.99 10.75 12.21
C MET A 249 17.40 10.44 11.73
N VAL A 250 17.64 10.51 10.42
CA VAL A 250 18.99 10.32 9.83
C VAL A 250 19.95 11.40 10.32
N ASP A 251 19.53 12.66 10.32
CA ASP A 251 20.34 13.78 10.79
C ASP A 251 20.63 13.68 12.30
N ALA A 252 19.64 13.25 13.08
CA ALA A 252 19.80 13.03 14.53
C ALA A 252 20.60 11.75 14.85
N GLY A 253 20.57 10.74 13.98
CA GLY A 253 21.12 9.40 14.23
C GLY A 253 20.28 8.59 15.22
N SER A 254 19.00 8.92 15.37
CA SER A 254 18.09 8.32 16.34
C SER A 254 16.64 8.37 15.85
N LYS A 255 15.79 7.48 16.37
CA LYS A 255 14.34 7.56 16.22
C LYS A 255 13.71 8.69 17.05
N ASP A 256 14.40 9.13 18.10
CA ASP A 256 13.91 10.14 19.04
C ASP A 256 14.02 11.53 18.43
N VAL A 257 13.07 11.89 17.61
CA VAL A 257 12.94 13.21 16.98
C VAL A 257 11.58 13.80 17.27
N VAL A 258 11.50 15.13 17.26
CA VAL A 258 10.24 15.83 17.50
C VAL A 258 9.29 15.64 16.32
N ASP A 259 8.13 15.05 16.62
CA ASP A 259 7.00 14.92 15.68
C ASP A 259 6.04 16.12 15.88
N ASP A 260 6.38 17.24 15.29
CA ASP A 260 5.66 18.51 15.35
C ASP A 260 4.82 18.80 14.09
N TRP A 261 4.72 17.85 13.15
CA TRP A 261 3.92 18.00 11.95
C TRP A 261 2.53 17.38 12.11
N SER A 262 1.52 18.14 11.71
CA SER A 262 0.13 17.68 11.58
C SER A 262 -0.38 18.03 10.18
N LEU A 263 -1.06 17.09 9.55
CA LEU A 263 -1.67 17.29 8.24
C LEU A 263 -2.78 18.35 8.33
N VAL A 264 -2.71 19.37 7.47
CA VAL A 264 -3.77 20.36 7.30
C VAL A 264 -4.68 19.97 6.15
N VAL A 265 -5.98 19.84 6.44
CA VAL A 265 -6.99 19.41 5.47
C VAL A 265 -8.06 20.50 5.35
N ASP A 266 -8.34 20.92 4.10
CA ASP A 266 -9.45 21.79 3.79
C ASP A 266 -10.73 20.95 3.60
N MET A 267 -11.75 21.26 4.36
CA MET A 267 -13.06 20.59 4.29
C MET A 267 -14.00 21.19 3.24
N THR A 268 -13.55 22.24 2.54
CA THR A 268 -14.36 22.92 1.53
C THR A 268 -13.84 22.65 0.12
N ASP A 269 -14.71 22.57 -0.84
CA ASP A 269 -14.33 22.53 -2.26
C ASP A 269 -13.97 23.91 -2.83
N ASN A 270 -14.04 24.94 -2.00
CA ASN A 270 -13.82 26.32 -2.41
C ASN A 270 -12.34 26.72 -2.23
N LEU A 271 -11.67 27.06 -3.32
CA LEU A 271 -10.29 27.58 -3.30
C LEU A 271 -10.16 28.95 -2.61
N ASP A 272 -11.27 29.68 -2.47
CA ASP A 272 -11.33 30.96 -1.75
C ASP A 272 -11.51 30.79 -0.23
N SER A 273 -11.53 29.55 0.25
CA SER A 273 -11.53 29.20 1.67
C SER A 273 -10.30 29.78 2.37
N LYS A 274 -10.49 30.31 3.59
CA LYS A 274 -9.39 30.81 4.43
C LYS A 274 -8.40 29.70 4.82
N VAL A 275 -8.79 28.43 4.78
CA VAL A 275 -7.97 27.26 5.10
C VAL A 275 -7.18 26.75 3.89
N ALA A 276 -7.69 26.97 2.67
CA ALA A 276 -7.05 26.48 1.45
C ALA A 276 -5.56 26.86 1.31
N PRO A 277 -5.11 28.09 1.62
CA PRO A 277 -3.70 28.44 1.55
C PRO A 277 -2.82 27.61 2.50
N TYR A 278 -3.28 27.34 3.71
CA TYR A 278 -2.55 26.51 4.69
C TYR A 278 -2.49 25.04 4.25
N ALA A 279 -3.57 24.49 3.75
CA ALA A 279 -3.61 23.15 3.20
C ALA A 279 -2.72 22.99 1.95
N CYS A 280 -2.63 24.02 1.11
CA CYS A 280 -1.71 24.05 -0.01
C CYS A 280 -0.25 24.10 0.45
N GLN A 281 0.05 24.98 1.41
CA GLN A 281 1.41 25.13 1.96
C GLN A 281 1.89 23.81 2.61
N ASP A 282 1.01 23.14 3.35
CA ASP A 282 1.35 21.87 4.01
C ASP A 282 1.58 20.75 2.97
N ALA A 283 0.72 20.62 1.98
CA ALA A 283 0.88 19.66 0.90
C ALA A 283 2.16 19.90 0.08
N GLU A 284 2.52 21.16 -0.15
CA GLU A 284 3.76 21.55 -0.82
C GLU A 284 4.98 21.23 0.06
N HIS A 285 4.90 21.51 1.36
CA HIS A 285 5.94 21.17 2.31
C HIS A 285 6.28 19.68 2.27
N ILE A 286 5.28 18.81 2.37
CA ILE A 286 5.50 17.35 2.28
C ILE A 286 6.05 16.94 0.91
N ALA A 287 5.55 17.52 -0.19
CA ALA A 287 6.06 17.21 -1.52
C ALA A 287 7.54 17.60 -1.70
N ASN A 288 7.97 18.70 -1.09
CA ASN A 288 9.37 19.15 -1.12
C ASN A 288 10.30 18.20 -0.34
N LEU A 289 9.78 17.47 0.66
CA LEU A 289 10.54 16.48 1.42
C LEU A 289 10.74 15.14 0.70
N TYR A 290 10.07 14.88 -0.42
CA TYR A 290 10.19 13.59 -1.12
C TYR A 290 11.63 13.25 -1.49
N ARG A 291 12.42 14.23 -1.90
CA ARG A 291 13.84 14.01 -2.23
C ARG A 291 14.66 13.64 -1.01
N SER A 292 14.49 14.39 0.08
CA SER A 292 15.17 14.12 1.35
C SER A 292 14.80 12.73 1.90
N TYR A 293 13.54 12.35 1.80
CA TYR A 293 13.08 11.00 2.15
C TYR A 293 13.77 9.92 1.31
N VAL A 294 13.81 10.09 -0.02
CA VAL A 294 14.46 9.12 -0.92
C VAL A 294 15.95 9.00 -0.58
N ARG A 295 16.62 10.14 -0.35
CA ARG A 295 18.02 10.16 0.09
C ARG A 295 18.19 9.40 1.41
N SER A 296 17.38 9.71 2.41
CA SER A 296 17.43 9.07 3.73
C SER A 296 17.22 7.56 3.65
N THR A 297 16.33 7.09 2.78
CA THR A 297 16.13 5.64 2.55
C THR A 297 17.38 4.99 1.96
N PHE A 298 18.07 5.62 1.01
CA PHE A 298 19.34 5.11 0.50
C PHE A 298 20.41 5.08 1.59
N VAL A 299 20.52 6.14 2.40
CA VAL A 299 21.46 6.18 3.54
C VAL A 299 21.23 5.00 4.47
N ILE A 300 19.99 4.78 4.91
CA ILE A 300 19.65 3.64 5.80
C ILE A 300 20.00 2.30 5.16
N ASN A 301 19.63 2.08 3.90
CA ASN A 301 19.93 0.83 3.20
C ASN A 301 21.44 0.57 3.10
N LEU A 302 22.24 1.59 2.81
CA LEU A 302 23.70 1.47 2.75
C LEU A 302 24.29 1.16 4.12
N CYS A 303 23.84 1.84 5.17
CA CYS A 303 24.27 1.57 6.55
C CYS A 303 23.90 0.15 6.99
N GLN A 304 22.69 -0.30 6.71
CA GLN A 304 22.28 -1.69 6.98
C GLN A 304 23.15 -2.70 6.23
N ASN A 305 23.52 -2.42 4.98
CA ASN A 305 24.40 -3.30 4.22
C ASN A 305 25.82 -3.35 4.83
N ARG A 306 26.36 -2.23 5.31
CA ARG A 306 27.64 -2.20 6.02
C ARG A 306 27.59 -2.97 7.33
N LEU A 307 26.53 -2.77 8.13
CA LEU A 307 26.30 -3.51 9.38
C LEU A 307 26.21 -5.04 9.12
N LYS A 308 25.46 -5.46 8.09
CA LYS A 308 25.38 -6.87 7.69
C LYS A 308 26.74 -7.43 7.29
N ALA A 309 27.54 -6.67 6.54
CA ALA A 309 28.88 -7.08 6.10
C ALA A 309 29.85 -7.25 7.28
N SER A 310 29.69 -6.49 8.36
CA SER A 310 30.47 -6.62 9.61
C SER A 310 29.92 -7.67 10.58
N GLY A 311 28.81 -8.34 10.25
CA GLY A 311 28.13 -9.29 11.14
C GLY A 311 27.35 -8.63 12.29
N ALA A 312 27.15 -7.30 12.25
CA ALA A 312 26.40 -6.58 13.26
C ALA A 312 24.87 -6.64 13.00
N ASN A 313 24.09 -6.33 14.05
CA ASN A 313 22.64 -6.22 13.91
C ASN A 313 22.30 -5.01 13.01
N ALA A 314 21.69 -5.28 11.86
CA ALA A 314 21.36 -4.31 10.83
C ALA A 314 19.92 -3.78 10.96
N SER A 315 19.41 -3.54 12.16
CA SER A 315 18.13 -2.85 12.36
C SER A 315 18.20 -1.40 11.85
N VAL A 316 17.04 -0.78 11.58
CA VAL A 316 16.97 0.63 11.20
C VAL A 316 17.56 1.52 12.30
N GLU A 317 17.33 1.21 13.58
CA GLU A 317 17.90 1.96 14.71
C GLU A 317 19.42 1.96 14.69
N ASN A 318 20.03 0.78 14.51
CA ASN A 318 21.49 0.69 14.42
C ASN A 318 22.01 1.37 13.15
N ALA A 319 21.26 1.34 12.05
CA ALA A 319 21.62 2.05 10.83
C ALA A 319 21.57 3.57 10.99
N LEU A 320 20.61 4.12 11.75
CA LEU A 320 20.55 5.53 12.11
C LEU A 320 21.78 5.96 12.93
N ALA A 321 22.09 5.19 14.00
CA ALA A 321 23.26 5.47 14.83
C ALA A 321 24.57 5.36 14.01
N TYR A 322 24.67 4.37 13.13
CA TYR A 322 25.81 4.19 12.24
C TYR A 322 25.97 5.37 11.26
N ALA A 323 24.87 5.81 10.66
CA ALA A 323 24.86 6.98 9.77
C ALA A 323 25.45 8.23 10.42
N LYS A 324 25.18 8.45 11.70
CA LYS A 324 25.67 9.62 12.45
C LYS A 324 27.13 9.51 12.88
N ASN A 325 27.52 8.33 13.39
CA ASN A 325 28.75 8.18 14.18
C ASN A 325 29.90 7.50 13.42
N GLU A 326 29.59 6.61 12.47
CA GLU A 326 30.55 5.66 11.92
C GLU A 326 30.82 5.84 10.42
N LEU A 327 29.96 6.55 9.69
CA LEU A 327 30.04 6.67 8.21
C LEU A 327 31.38 7.19 7.71
N LYS A 328 31.99 8.13 8.43
CA LYS A 328 33.30 8.70 8.07
C LYS A 328 34.41 7.64 8.03
N LYS A 329 34.24 6.52 8.72
CA LYS A 329 35.20 5.41 8.70
C LYS A 329 35.14 4.58 7.41
N ASP A 330 34.05 4.68 6.69
CA ASP A 330 33.81 3.93 5.44
C ASP A 330 34.15 4.74 4.18
N ASP A 331 34.72 5.91 4.31
CA ASP A 331 34.94 6.81 3.17
C ASP A 331 35.80 6.17 2.08
N SER A 332 36.85 5.45 2.44
CA SER A 332 37.69 4.69 1.51
C SER A 332 36.94 3.57 0.79
N TYR A 333 35.96 2.94 1.45
CA TYR A 333 35.09 1.95 0.81
C TYR A 333 34.25 2.58 -0.29
N TYR A 334 33.66 3.74 -0.02
CA TYR A 334 32.81 4.44 -0.99
C TYR A 334 33.62 5.06 -2.12
N GLU A 335 34.87 5.49 -1.86
CA GLU A 335 35.82 5.87 -2.92
C GLU A 335 36.03 4.71 -3.90
N PHE A 336 36.38 3.53 -3.38
CA PHE A 336 36.56 2.33 -4.20
C PHE A 336 35.28 1.96 -4.96
N ALA A 337 34.10 2.04 -4.32
CA ALA A 337 32.82 1.75 -4.94
C ALA A 337 32.51 2.72 -6.09
N LEU A 338 32.78 4.00 -5.93
CA LEU A 338 32.64 5.01 -7.00
C LEU A 338 33.55 4.73 -8.18
N GLN A 339 34.83 4.40 -7.91
CA GLN A 339 35.77 4.02 -8.95
C GLN A 339 35.32 2.75 -9.69
N ALA A 340 34.83 1.75 -8.98
CA ALA A 340 34.30 0.52 -9.57
C ALA A 340 33.10 0.80 -10.50
N VAL A 341 32.17 1.66 -10.07
CA VAL A 341 31.03 2.07 -10.91
C VAL A 341 31.53 2.79 -12.16
N ARG A 342 32.43 3.77 -12.01
CA ARG A 342 33.00 4.52 -13.15
C ARG A 342 33.70 3.62 -14.17
N ASN A 343 34.53 2.70 -13.68
CA ASN A 343 35.27 1.75 -14.52
C ASN A 343 34.34 0.73 -15.21
N GLY A 344 33.19 0.41 -14.64
CA GLY A 344 32.19 -0.45 -15.23
C GLY A 344 31.32 0.22 -16.33
N LEU A 345 31.46 1.51 -16.56
CA LEU A 345 30.78 2.21 -17.63
C LEU A 345 31.53 2.00 -18.97
N GLU A 346 30.81 1.42 -19.93
CA GLU A 346 31.39 1.07 -21.24
C GLU A 346 31.47 2.28 -22.19
N ASP A 347 30.60 3.26 -22.00
CA ASP A 347 30.44 4.43 -22.87
C ASP A 347 31.12 5.66 -22.28
N ASP A 348 31.91 6.36 -23.08
CA ASP A 348 32.62 7.59 -22.69
C ASP A 348 31.64 8.73 -22.31
N ASP A 349 30.48 8.80 -22.96
CA ASP A 349 29.46 9.79 -22.60
C ASP A 349 28.86 9.48 -21.23
N ALA A 350 28.67 8.20 -20.88
CA ALA A 350 28.25 7.80 -19.54
C ALA A 350 29.29 8.10 -18.46
N ARG A 351 30.60 8.00 -18.79
CA ARG A 351 31.70 8.41 -17.88
C ARG A 351 31.73 9.92 -17.69
N LYS A 352 31.54 10.70 -18.74
CA LYS A 352 31.43 12.17 -18.62
C LYS A 352 30.25 12.58 -17.77
N GLU A 353 29.05 11.99 -17.99
CA GLU A 353 27.85 12.23 -17.18
C GLU A 353 28.10 11.87 -15.70
N PHE A 354 28.80 10.76 -15.43
CA PHE A 354 29.20 10.37 -14.08
C PHE A 354 30.10 11.45 -13.43
N ASP A 355 31.13 11.88 -14.13
CA ASP A 355 32.06 12.89 -13.64
C ASP A 355 31.35 14.25 -13.43
N GLU A 356 30.44 14.64 -14.33
CA GLU A 356 29.60 15.84 -14.20
C GLU A 356 28.65 15.78 -12.99
N ILE A 357 28.04 14.64 -12.70
CA ILE A 357 27.19 14.47 -11.52
C ILE A 357 27.97 14.70 -10.23
N LEU A 358 29.26 14.31 -10.20
CA LEU A 358 30.06 14.37 -8.98
C LEU A 358 30.90 15.66 -8.88
N GLN A 359 31.09 16.43 -9.97
CA GLN A 359 31.90 17.65 -9.95
C GLN A 359 31.38 18.76 -9.01
N TYR A 360 30.08 18.76 -8.71
CA TYR A 360 29.46 19.74 -7.81
C TYR A 360 29.68 19.44 -6.32
N PHE A 361 30.38 18.34 -6.00
CA PHE A 361 30.71 17.98 -4.63
C PHE A 361 32.12 18.46 -4.31
N ASP A 362 32.24 19.62 -3.68
CA ASP A 362 33.53 20.17 -3.22
C ASP A 362 34.16 19.41 -2.05
N ARG A 363 33.46 18.41 -1.48
CA ARG A 363 33.89 17.66 -0.33
C ARG A 363 34.52 16.33 -0.72
N ASN A 364 35.60 15.95 -0.03
CA ASN A 364 36.18 14.61 -0.07
C ASN A 364 35.30 13.59 0.71
N ASP A 365 33.99 13.77 0.72
CA ASP A 365 33.03 12.88 1.35
C ASP A 365 32.51 11.90 0.28
N TYR A 366 33.18 10.77 0.17
CA TYR A 366 32.87 9.77 -0.85
C TYR A 366 31.53 9.07 -0.60
N PHE A 367 31.10 8.99 0.67
CA PHE A 367 29.76 8.48 0.98
C PHE A 367 28.67 9.38 0.41
N ASP A 368 28.73 10.68 0.67
CA ASP A 368 27.77 11.64 0.13
C ASP A 368 27.74 11.66 -1.40
N LYS A 369 28.92 11.55 -2.02
CA LYS A 369 29.03 11.39 -3.49
C LYS A 369 28.32 10.13 -3.97
N TYR A 370 28.50 9.01 -3.27
CA TYR A 370 27.85 7.74 -3.63
C TYR A 370 26.33 7.82 -3.48
N VAL A 371 25.81 8.39 -2.39
CA VAL A 371 24.37 8.62 -2.19
C VAL A 371 23.82 9.54 -3.27
N HIS A 372 24.54 10.61 -3.62
CA HIS A 372 24.12 11.51 -4.69
C HIS A 372 24.05 10.82 -6.05
N LEU A 373 24.99 9.94 -6.34
CA LEU A 373 24.94 9.11 -7.54
C LEU A 373 23.67 8.22 -7.56
N LEU A 374 23.32 7.61 -6.42
CA LEU A 374 22.08 6.83 -6.31
C LEU A 374 20.83 7.68 -6.55
N GLU A 375 20.78 8.90 -6.01
CA GLU A 375 19.67 9.85 -6.24
C GLU A 375 19.53 10.22 -7.71
N LYS A 376 20.65 10.41 -8.43
CA LYS A 376 20.67 10.76 -9.86
C LYS A 376 20.51 9.56 -10.78
N SER A 377 20.59 8.33 -10.26
CA SER A 377 20.35 7.12 -11.04
C SER A 377 18.91 7.02 -11.52
N ASN A 378 18.67 6.15 -12.50
CA ASN A 378 17.30 5.83 -12.97
C ASN A 378 16.36 5.44 -11.84
N LEU A 379 16.84 4.71 -10.85
CA LEU A 379 16.03 4.31 -9.70
C LEU A 379 15.72 5.52 -8.82
N GLY A 380 16.74 6.29 -8.43
CA GLY A 380 16.57 7.45 -7.56
C GLY A 380 15.62 8.48 -8.15
N THR A 381 15.78 8.84 -9.44
CA THR A 381 14.93 9.84 -10.11
C THR A 381 13.48 9.40 -10.27
N THR A 382 13.19 8.09 -10.24
CA THR A 382 11.82 7.58 -10.34
C THR A 382 11.14 7.44 -8.98
N GLN A 383 11.88 7.27 -7.87
CA GLN A 383 11.29 7.00 -6.56
C GLN A 383 10.42 8.14 -6.03
N TYR A 384 10.86 9.39 -6.11
CA TYR A 384 10.02 10.51 -5.67
C TYR A 384 8.78 10.70 -6.57
N LYS A 385 8.86 10.37 -7.87
CA LYS A 385 7.70 10.34 -8.76
C LYS A 385 6.73 9.23 -8.37
N TYR A 386 7.26 8.04 -8.09
CA TYR A 386 6.45 6.91 -7.66
C TYR A 386 5.81 7.14 -6.29
N LEU A 387 6.52 7.77 -5.36
CA LEU A 387 5.97 8.17 -4.06
C LEU A 387 4.74 9.07 -4.24
N GLY A 388 4.84 10.10 -5.08
CA GLY A 388 3.69 10.96 -5.39
C GLY A 388 2.53 10.20 -6.03
N GLN A 389 2.81 9.28 -6.97
CA GLN A 389 1.79 8.43 -7.59
C GLN A 389 1.14 7.46 -6.59
N PHE A 390 1.90 6.92 -5.66
CA PHE A 390 1.38 6.08 -4.58
C PHE A 390 0.44 6.87 -3.67
N LEU A 391 0.86 8.04 -3.19
CA LEU A 391 0.02 8.91 -2.37
C LEU A 391 -1.26 9.32 -3.12
N ASP A 392 -1.18 9.70 -4.38
CA ASP A 392 -2.35 10.01 -5.21
C ASP A 392 -3.32 8.80 -5.32
N ALA A 393 -2.78 7.58 -5.34
CA ALA A 393 -3.59 6.37 -5.45
C ALA A 393 -4.28 6.00 -4.11
N VAL A 394 -3.54 6.02 -3.00
CA VAL A 394 -4.10 5.65 -1.68
C VAL A 394 -5.03 6.71 -1.13
N THR A 395 -4.83 7.97 -1.51
CA THR A 395 -5.77 9.06 -1.20
C THR A 395 -6.94 9.14 -2.18
N MET A 396 -7.02 8.22 -3.14
CA MET A 396 -8.11 8.13 -4.11
C MET A 396 -8.42 9.47 -4.79
N LYS A 397 -7.37 10.17 -5.20
CA LYS A 397 -7.42 11.41 -5.95
C LYS A 397 -8.48 11.34 -7.07
N ASN A 398 -9.24 12.41 -7.27
CA ASN A 398 -10.34 12.53 -8.21
C ASN A 398 -11.60 11.69 -7.89
N THR A 399 -11.72 11.16 -6.69
CA THR A 399 -12.95 10.58 -6.17
C THR A 399 -13.51 11.45 -5.05
N THR A 400 -14.76 11.24 -4.67
CA THR A 400 -15.38 11.91 -3.51
C THR A 400 -14.76 11.48 -2.17
N SER A 401 -13.72 10.66 -2.21
CA SER A 401 -13.26 9.94 -1.04
C SER A 401 -12.17 10.65 -0.28
N MET A 402 -11.26 11.46 -0.90
CA MET A 402 -10.03 11.68 -0.15
C MET A 402 -9.19 12.91 -0.50
N LEU A 403 -8.16 13.02 0.20
CA LEU A 403 -7.20 13.96 0.72
C LEU A 403 -6.49 14.90 -0.25
N PHE A 404 -6.32 14.59 -1.53
CA PHE A 404 -5.56 15.47 -2.40
C PHE A 404 -6.30 15.89 -3.64
N ALA A 405 -6.55 17.21 -3.75
CA ALA A 405 -6.89 17.81 -5.00
C ALA A 405 -5.66 17.85 -5.91
N ASP A 406 -5.88 17.55 -7.19
CA ASP A 406 -4.83 17.53 -8.20
C ASP A 406 -4.29 18.93 -8.49
N SER A 407 -2.98 19.06 -8.50
CA SER A 407 -2.29 20.26 -8.97
C SER A 407 -1.71 20.07 -10.37
N ARG A 408 -2.48 19.59 -11.33
CA ARG A 408 -1.99 19.50 -12.72
C ARG A 408 -1.79 20.85 -13.38
N SER A 409 -2.25 21.91 -12.76
CA SER A 409 -2.03 23.26 -13.24
C SER A 409 -1.59 24.19 -12.11
N LYS A 410 -0.81 25.24 -12.46
CA LYS A 410 -0.47 26.32 -11.52
C LYS A 410 -1.70 27.05 -10.94
N ARG A 411 -2.88 26.88 -11.57
CA ARG A 411 -4.15 27.47 -11.11
C ARG A 411 -4.80 26.67 -9.98
N HIS A 412 -4.42 25.41 -9.79
CA HIS A 412 -4.97 24.52 -8.78
C HIS A 412 -3.81 23.85 -8.01
N PRO A 413 -3.24 24.55 -7.02
CA PRO A 413 -2.13 23.99 -6.24
C PRO A 413 -2.59 22.72 -5.50
N ARG A 414 -1.68 21.78 -5.31
CA ARG A 414 -1.94 20.59 -4.51
C ARG A 414 -2.34 21.00 -3.10
N ARG A 415 -3.43 20.43 -2.60
CA ARG A 415 -3.89 20.67 -1.23
C ARG A 415 -4.45 19.40 -0.60
N GLY A 416 -4.38 19.29 0.69
CA GLY A 416 -5.18 18.35 1.44
C GLY A 416 -6.65 18.78 1.40
N ALA A 417 -7.52 17.96 0.80
CA ALA A 417 -8.96 18.22 0.77
C ALA A 417 -9.71 16.97 1.28
N MET A 418 -10.68 17.18 2.15
CA MET A 418 -11.51 16.10 2.68
C MET A 418 -12.70 15.87 1.75
N GLY A 419 -12.70 14.73 1.07
CA GLY A 419 -13.85 14.32 0.28
C GLY A 419 -15.01 13.85 1.16
N SER A 420 -16.24 13.91 0.61
CA SER A 420 -17.47 13.57 1.35
C SER A 420 -17.46 12.17 1.97
N LYS A 421 -16.91 11.18 1.30
CA LYS A 421 -16.84 9.80 1.81
C LYS A 421 -15.85 9.64 2.97
N LEU A 422 -14.70 10.33 2.95
CA LEU A 422 -13.80 10.32 4.09
C LEU A 422 -14.44 11.02 5.29
N LEU A 423 -15.08 12.18 5.06
CA LEU A 423 -15.80 12.89 6.10
C LEU A 423 -16.89 12.01 6.71
N GLU A 424 -17.72 11.39 5.87
CA GLU A 424 -18.79 10.46 6.29
C GLU A 424 -18.20 9.31 7.14
N THR A 425 -17.12 8.68 6.68
CA THR A 425 -16.46 7.59 7.41
C THR A 425 -15.97 8.05 8.78
N LEU A 426 -15.28 9.20 8.84
CA LEU A 426 -14.75 9.74 10.11
C LEU A 426 -15.87 10.17 11.05
N VAL A 427 -16.93 10.80 10.55
CA VAL A 427 -18.11 11.13 11.36
C VAL A 427 -18.71 9.86 11.94
N GLN A 428 -18.90 8.81 11.14
CA GLN A 428 -19.46 7.55 11.59
C GLN A 428 -18.65 6.93 12.73
N ILE A 429 -17.33 6.89 12.62
CA ILE A 429 -16.48 6.18 13.60
C ILE A 429 -16.03 7.05 14.78
N LEU A 430 -16.12 8.39 14.68
CA LEU A 430 -15.60 9.30 15.72
C LEU A 430 -16.72 10.00 16.50
N LEU A 431 -17.77 10.45 15.83
CA LEU A 431 -18.81 11.28 16.45
C LEU A 431 -20.01 10.47 16.99
N LEU A 432 -20.22 9.27 16.48
CA LEU A 432 -21.35 8.41 16.88
C LEU A 432 -20.95 7.40 17.96
N GLN A 433 -19.78 7.56 18.55
CA GLN A 433 -19.39 6.74 19.70
C GLN A 433 -20.20 7.15 20.91
N LYS A 434 -20.69 6.15 21.63
CA LYS A 434 -21.18 6.39 23.00
C LYS A 434 -19.98 6.75 23.86
N ASP A 435 -20.10 7.80 24.68
CA ASP A 435 -19.14 8.04 25.73
C ASP A 435 -19.14 6.86 26.73
N GLU A 436 -18.13 6.79 27.61
CA GLU A 436 -18.01 5.72 28.60
C GLU A 436 -19.23 5.64 29.53
N ASN A 437 -20.09 6.65 29.55
CA ASN A 437 -21.32 6.76 30.34
C ASN A 437 -22.58 6.36 29.54
N GLY A 438 -22.47 5.99 28.28
CA GLY A 438 -23.56 5.49 27.46
C GLY A 438 -24.52 6.56 26.91
N SER A 439 -24.12 7.82 26.91
CA SER A 439 -24.88 8.97 26.35
C SER A 439 -24.62 9.15 24.85
#